data_ec964a37608ec3acdb0c774f744a72e2
#
_entry.id   ec964a37608ec3acdb0c774f744a72e2
#
_cell.length_a   1.000
_cell.length_b   1.000
_cell.length_c   1.000
_cell.angle_alpha   90.00
_cell.angle_beta   90.00
_cell.angle_gamma   90.00
#
_symmetry.space_group_name_H-M   'P 1'
#
loop_
_entity.id
_entity.type
_entity.pdbx_description
1 polymer ?
#
loop_
_entity_poly.entity_id
_entity_poly.type
_entity_poly.pdbx_seq_one_letter_code
_entity_poly.pdbx_strand_id
1 'polypeptide(L)'
;MMMKNEPTVFEQEYLYEANRDVDGRFFAVHYDSDGLSPQFHACMEVFAVIKGTVHATVNNNRYELTDGQLLLINSFEIHSYKTEGKAEVACLLLGNECVGDFAGIYRNYELKPQLYDEQLSREIIDLIIGIEKQQASLGILEQKGYADLVLGKIVRGGGIRPQNWATNVKLANIIKFIYDNSEKEITLKNIADAFNYAPLSVSHMFSKYVGMDLRCFVNDVRIQKAHRMIHDEKYSGISVLEIASDCGFNSAATFYRAYKRRYGVTPRR
;
A
#
# COMPACT_ATOMS: atom_id res chain seq x y z
N MET A 1 -1.44 40.42 10.17
CA MET A 1 -2.32 39.24 10.10
C MET A 1 -1.41 38.07 9.69
N MET A 2 -0.91 37.33 10.69
CA MET A 2 0.02 36.23 10.46
C MET A 2 -0.77 35.06 9.88
N MET A 3 -0.42 34.63 8.66
CA MET A 3 -0.92 33.37 8.11
C MET A 3 -0.41 32.25 9.04
N LYS A 4 -1.35 31.50 9.64
CA LYS A 4 -1.05 30.25 10.32
C LYS A 4 -0.48 29.30 9.27
N ASN A 5 0.77 28.90 9.43
CA ASN A 5 1.32 27.76 8.69
C ASN A 5 0.44 26.55 8.95
N GLU A 6 -0.28 26.08 7.94
CA GLU A 6 -0.86 24.75 8.00
C GLU A 6 0.29 23.74 8.15
N PRO A 7 0.15 22.72 9.00
CA PRO A 7 1.18 21.72 9.18
C PRO A 7 1.50 21.09 7.82
N THR A 8 2.78 21.05 7.48
CA THR A 8 3.24 20.35 6.29
C THR A 8 2.86 18.87 6.43
N VAL A 9 2.45 18.24 5.33
CA VAL A 9 2.02 16.82 5.24
C VAL A 9 2.97 15.82 5.96
N PHE A 10 4.15 16.27 6.35
CA PHE A 10 5.19 15.50 7.01
C PHE A 10 5.04 15.34 8.54
N GLU A 11 4.04 15.95 9.17
CA GLU A 11 3.76 15.79 10.62
C GLU A 11 2.76 14.65 10.92
N GLN A 12 2.22 13.96 9.91
CA GLN A 12 1.32 12.85 10.09
C GLN A 12 2.08 11.52 10.03
N GLU A 13 1.83 10.63 11.00
CA GLU A 13 2.34 9.26 10.97
C GLU A 13 1.75 8.52 9.76
N TYR A 14 2.62 8.01 8.89
CA TYR A 14 2.23 7.18 7.76
C TYR A 14 2.09 5.73 8.21
N LEU A 15 1.00 5.08 7.82
CA LEU A 15 0.76 3.69 8.14
C LEU A 15 1.10 2.79 6.94
N TYR A 16 2.07 1.88 7.12
CA TYR A 16 2.26 0.80 6.17
C TYR A 16 1.21 -0.28 6.40
N GLU A 17 0.35 -0.50 5.40
CA GLU A 17 -0.72 -1.49 5.50
C GLU A 17 -0.32 -2.84 4.91
N ALA A 18 0.54 -3.59 5.60
CA ALA A 18 0.91 -4.93 5.17
C ALA A 18 -0.26 -5.93 5.14
N ASN A 19 -1.41 -5.63 5.78
CA ASN A 19 -2.61 -6.47 5.62
C ASN A 19 -3.13 -6.44 4.17
N ARG A 20 -2.76 -5.40 3.40
CA ARG A 20 -3.07 -5.27 1.98
C ARG A 20 -2.02 -5.91 1.09
N ASP A 21 -0.85 -6.26 1.64
CA ASP A 21 0.29 -6.85 0.92
C ASP A 21 0.35 -8.36 1.04
N VAL A 22 -0.79 -9.01 1.04
CA VAL A 22 -0.84 -10.47 0.91
C VAL A 22 -0.52 -10.81 -0.54
N ASP A 23 0.46 -11.69 -0.75
CA ASP A 23 0.77 -12.24 -2.07
C ASP A 23 -0.54 -12.74 -2.72
N GLY A 24 -0.74 -12.39 -3.98
CA GLY A 24 -1.98 -12.70 -4.69
C GLY A 24 -3.19 -11.83 -4.31
N ARG A 25 -3.01 -10.69 -3.62
CA ARG A 25 -4.14 -9.83 -3.25
C ARG A 25 -4.91 -9.36 -4.47
N PHE A 26 -6.16 -9.78 -4.53
CA PHE A 26 -7.19 -9.27 -5.44
C PHE A 26 -8.41 -8.95 -4.58
N PHE A 27 -8.70 -7.69 -4.39
CA PHE A 27 -9.76 -7.28 -3.47
C PHE A 27 -10.48 -6.04 -3.96
N ALA A 28 -11.78 -6.14 -4.13
CA ALA A 28 -12.67 -5.03 -4.45
C ALA A 28 -13.56 -4.73 -3.26
N VAL A 29 -13.86 -3.47 -3.04
CA VAL A 29 -14.78 -3.00 -2.00
C VAL A 29 -15.54 -1.77 -2.48
N HIS A 30 -16.81 -1.68 -2.06
CA HIS A 30 -17.70 -0.56 -2.28
C HIS A 30 -18.30 -0.15 -0.93
N TYR A 31 -18.16 1.13 -0.55
CA TYR A 31 -18.54 1.59 0.78
C TYR A 31 -18.72 3.11 0.86
N ASP A 32 -19.41 3.56 1.91
CA ASP A 32 -19.45 4.98 2.29
C ASP A 32 -18.18 5.33 3.07
N SER A 33 -17.41 6.29 2.55
CA SER A 33 -16.16 6.75 3.14
C SER A 33 -16.35 8.07 3.86
N ASP A 34 -15.70 8.21 5.00
CA ASP A 34 -15.50 9.45 5.75
C ASP A 34 -14.03 9.94 5.72
N GLY A 35 -13.21 9.25 4.91
CA GLY A 35 -11.81 9.56 4.68
C GLY A 35 -10.87 8.43 5.07
N LEU A 36 -9.58 8.65 4.82
CA LEU A 36 -8.52 7.70 5.10
C LEU A 36 -7.24 8.44 5.48
N SER A 37 -6.66 8.08 6.62
CA SER A 37 -5.37 8.61 7.05
C SER A 37 -4.24 8.23 6.08
N PRO A 38 -3.12 8.98 6.04
CA PRO A 38 -2.01 8.68 5.18
C PRO A 38 -1.49 7.25 5.37
N GLN A 39 -1.40 6.52 4.26
CA GLN A 39 -0.98 5.12 4.23
C GLN A 39 -0.25 4.79 2.93
N PHE A 40 0.38 3.62 2.86
CA PHE A 40 0.94 3.03 1.65
C PHE A 40 0.99 1.50 1.76
N HIS A 41 0.99 0.82 0.63
CA HIS A 41 1.02 -0.65 0.51
C HIS A 41 1.66 -1.07 -0.82
N ALA A 42 2.01 -2.37 -0.97
CA ALA A 42 2.62 -2.90 -2.19
C ALA A 42 1.64 -3.09 -3.35
N CYS A 43 0.33 -3.13 -3.09
CA CYS A 43 -0.67 -3.25 -4.15
C CYS A 43 -0.74 -2.00 -5.02
N MET A 44 -1.06 -2.15 -6.30
CA MET A 44 -1.67 -1.08 -7.07
C MET A 44 -3.11 -0.88 -6.61
N GLU A 45 -3.59 0.37 -6.62
CA GLU A 45 -4.96 0.69 -6.23
C GLU A 45 -5.66 1.49 -7.33
N VAL A 46 -6.89 1.07 -7.66
CA VAL A 46 -7.83 1.86 -8.46
C VAL A 46 -8.93 2.32 -7.52
N PHE A 47 -8.88 3.59 -7.14
CA PHE A 47 -9.87 4.23 -6.29
C PHE A 47 -10.86 5.03 -7.13
N ALA A 48 -12.14 4.91 -6.84
CA ALA A 48 -13.23 5.52 -7.59
C ALA A 48 -14.18 6.29 -6.67
N VAL A 49 -14.57 7.48 -7.08
CA VAL A 49 -15.67 8.23 -6.46
C VAL A 49 -16.95 7.94 -7.24
N ILE A 50 -17.92 7.29 -6.60
CA ILE A 50 -19.24 7.02 -7.20
C ILE A 50 -20.13 8.22 -7.00
N LYS A 51 -20.12 8.79 -5.76
CA LYS A 51 -20.91 9.96 -5.41
C LYS A 51 -20.22 10.77 -4.31
N GLY A 52 -20.20 12.08 -4.47
CA GLY A 52 -19.62 13.02 -3.49
C GLY A 52 -18.30 13.62 -3.95
N THR A 53 -17.57 14.23 -3.02
CA THR A 53 -16.28 14.86 -3.27
C THR A 53 -15.23 14.30 -2.34
N VAL A 54 -14.09 13.89 -2.93
CA VAL A 54 -12.92 13.36 -2.20
C VAL A 54 -11.68 14.19 -2.55
N HIS A 55 -11.05 14.74 -1.52
CA HIS A 55 -9.74 15.36 -1.63
C HIS A 55 -8.66 14.32 -1.33
N ALA A 56 -7.98 13.86 -2.35
CA ALA A 56 -6.91 12.89 -2.24
C ALA A 56 -5.54 13.57 -2.22
N THR A 57 -4.59 12.99 -1.50
CA THR A 57 -3.18 13.34 -1.59
C THR A 57 -2.39 12.10 -1.97
N VAL A 58 -1.59 12.17 -3.05
CA VAL A 58 -0.68 11.09 -3.47
C VAL A 58 0.73 11.68 -3.60
N ASN A 59 1.69 11.20 -2.81
CA ASN A 59 3.07 11.69 -2.80
C ASN A 59 3.17 13.22 -2.76
N ASN A 60 2.40 13.90 -1.90
CA ASN A 60 2.32 15.37 -1.74
C ASN A 60 1.57 16.11 -2.86
N ASN A 61 1.11 15.45 -3.92
CA ASN A 61 0.24 16.07 -4.91
C ASN A 61 -1.21 15.93 -4.47
N ARG A 62 -1.97 17.03 -4.55
CA ARG A 62 -3.38 17.07 -4.18
C ARG A 62 -4.25 16.89 -5.41
N TYR A 63 -5.30 16.10 -5.27
CA TYR A 63 -6.30 15.80 -6.28
C TYR A 63 -7.68 16.01 -5.69
N GLU A 64 -8.56 16.65 -6.42
CA GLU A 64 -9.98 16.72 -6.13
C GLU A 64 -10.69 15.77 -7.09
N LEU A 65 -11.50 14.88 -6.53
CA LEU A 65 -12.24 13.85 -7.27
C LEU A 65 -13.71 14.03 -6.98
N THR A 66 -14.51 13.98 -8.03
CA THR A 66 -15.97 14.05 -7.97
C THR A 66 -16.60 12.81 -8.63
N ASP A 67 -17.92 12.77 -8.70
CA ASP A 67 -18.70 11.64 -9.24
C ASP A 67 -18.13 11.11 -10.55
N GLY A 68 -17.89 9.81 -10.60
CA GLY A 68 -17.42 9.09 -11.78
C GLY A 68 -15.91 9.20 -12.05
N GLN A 69 -15.14 9.84 -11.19
CA GLN A 69 -13.69 10.01 -11.37
C GLN A 69 -12.89 8.92 -10.66
N LEU A 70 -11.73 8.61 -11.25
CA LEU A 70 -10.78 7.62 -10.76
C LEU A 70 -9.49 8.26 -10.28
N LEU A 71 -8.92 7.69 -9.23
CA LEU A 71 -7.54 7.90 -8.81
C LEU A 71 -6.77 6.58 -8.92
N LEU A 72 -5.64 6.62 -9.61
CA LEU A 72 -4.79 5.47 -9.83
C LEU A 72 -3.53 5.61 -8.98
N ILE A 73 -3.24 4.62 -8.16
CA ILE A 73 -2.14 4.64 -7.20
C ILE A 73 -1.21 3.47 -7.51
N ASN A 74 0.05 3.80 -7.72
CA ASN A 74 1.07 2.78 -7.94
C ASN A 74 1.49 2.16 -6.60
N SER A 75 2.09 0.97 -6.67
CA SER A 75 2.68 0.30 -5.51
C SER A 75 3.58 1.26 -4.72
N PHE A 76 3.42 1.28 -3.41
CA PHE A 76 4.19 2.07 -2.44
C PHE A 76 4.03 3.60 -2.55
N GLU A 77 3.07 4.12 -3.30
CA GLU A 77 2.74 5.53 -3.24
C GLU A 77 1.98 5.85 -1.96
N ILE A 78 2.47 6.85 -1.22
CA ILE A 78 1.81 7.35 -0.01
C ILE A 78 0.55 8.09 -0.44
N HIS A 79 -0.59 7.69 0.10
CA HIS A 79 -1.87 8.30 -0.24
C HIS A 79 -2.78 8.46 0.98
N SER A 80 -3.68 9.44 0.90
CA SER A 80 -4.72 9.70 1.90
C SER A 80 -5.95 10.31 1.25
N TYR A 81 -7.09 10.15 1.90
CA TYR A 81 -8.37 10.67 1.43
C TYR A 81 -9.05 11.51 2.52
N LYS A 82 -9.65 12.63 2.14
CA LYS A 82 -10.55 13.43 2.96
C LYS A 82 -11.83 13.65 2.17
N THR A 83 -12.98 13.47 2.80
CA THR A 83 -14.27 13.66 2.15
C THR A 83 -14.95 14.94 2.63
N GLU A 84 -15.77 15.56 1.80
CA GLU A 84 -16.70 16.60 2.18
C GLU A 84 -18.02 15.93 2.60
N GLY A 85 -18.14 15.61 3.90
CA GLY A 85 -19.21 14.73 4.38
C GLY A 85 -18.94 13.27 4.03
N LYS A 86 -19.98 12.49 3.75
CA LYS A 86 -19.84 11.11 3.28
C LYS A 86 -19.71 11.07 1.76
N ALA A 87 -18.80 10.26 1.26
CA ALA A 87 -18.67 9.96 -0.16
C ALA A 87 -18.86 8.45 -0.40
N GLU A 88 -19.61 8.10 -1.42
CA GLU A 88 -19.73 6.73 -1.89
C GLU A 88 -18.56 6.40 -2.81
N VAL A 89 -17.77 5.39 -2.47
CA VAL A 89 -16.52 5.08 -3.15
C VAL A 89 -16.38 3.58 -3.43
N ALA A 90 -15.61 3.24 -4.45
CA ALA A 90 -15.18 1.87 -4.71
C ALA A 90 -13.66 1.82 -4.85
N CYS A 91 -13.08 0.70 -4.46
CA CYS A 91 -11.63 0.50 -4.53
C CYS A 91 -11.33 -0.92 -5.01
N LEU A 92 -10.33 -1.06 -5.91
CA LEU A 92 -9.78 -2.33 -6.33
C LEU A 92 -8.29 -2.36 -6.01
N LEU A 93 -7.89 -3.32 -5.18
CA LEU A 93 -6.48 -3.59 -4.83
C LEU A 93 -5.96 -4.75 -5.67
N LEU A 94 -4.84 -4.51 -6.34
CA LEU A 94 -4.16 -5.47 -7.21
C LEU A 94 -2.75 -5.73 -6.69
N GLY A 95 -2.53 -6.91 -6.12
CA GLY A 95 -1.22 -7.36 -5.65
C GLY A 95 -0.31 -7.78 -6.81
N ASN A 96 0.97 -7.96 -6.51
CA ASN A 96 2.02 -8.25 -7.50
C ASN A 96 1.71 -9.46 -8.40
N GLU A 97 1.06 -10.50 -7.86
CA GLU A 97 0.70 -11.69 -8.65
C GLU A 97 -0.40 -11.41 -9.69
N CYS A 98 -1.27 -10.43 -9.42
CA CYS A 98 -2.35 -10.05 -10.33
C CYS A 98 -1.88 -9.09 -11.43
N VAL A 99 -0.80 -8.33 -11.20
CA VAL A 99 -0.30 -7.32 -12.15
C VAL A 99 0.95 -7.78 -12.91
N GLY A 100 1.30 -9.06 -12.86
CA GLY A 100 2.53 -9.60 -13.44
C GLY A 100 2.66 -9.34 -14.95
N ASP A 101 1.59 -9.52 -15.71
CA ASP A 101 1.58 -9.28 -17.15
C ASP A 101 1.72 -7.79 -17.48
N PHE A 102 0.98 -6.92 -16.76
CA PHE A 102 1.15 -5.47 -16.88
C PHE A 102 2.60 -5.05 -16.55
N ALA A 103 3.16 -5.51 -15.44
CA ALA A 103 4.52 -5.18 -15.03
C ALA A 103 5.58 -5.71 -16.03
N GLY A 104 5.34 -6.84 -16.68
CA GLY A 104 6.19 -7.41 -17.72
C GLY A 104 6.17 -6.59 -19.02
N ILE A 105 4.98 -6.21 -19.48
CA ILE A 105 4.77 -5.48 -20.72
C ILE A 105 5.15 -3.99 -20.56
N TYR A 106 4.73 -3.37 -19.48
CA TYR A 106 4.87 -1.94 -19.22
C TYR A 106 5.91 -1.61 -18.14
N ARG A 107 6.99 -2.41 -18.05
CA ARG A 107 8.03 -2.31 -17.02
C ARG A 107 8.69 -0.94 -16.83
N ASN A 108 8.60 -0.06 -17.82
CA ASN A 108 9.16 1.31 -17.80
C ASN A 108 8.05 2.37 -17.66
N TYR A 109 6.84 1.96 -17.32
CA TYR A 109 5.69 2.84 -17.17
C TYR A 109 5.09 2.71 -15.76
N GLU A 110 4.41 3.75 -15.35
CA GLU A 110 3.62 3.83 -14.13
C GLU A 110 2.23 4.35 -14.45
N LEU A 111 1.26 4.10 -13.57
CA LEU A 111 -0.07 4.68 -13.71
C LEU A 111 0.00 6.19 -13.50
N LYS A 112 -0.72 6.95 -14.31
CA LYS A 112 -1.02 8.36 -14.04
C LYS A 112 -2.06 8.43 -12.93
N PRO A 113 -1.97 9.39 -12.00
CA PRO A 113 -2.94 9.47 -10.90
C PRO A 113 -4.39 9.65 -11.36
N GLN A 114 -4.64 10.32 -12.50
CA GLN A 114 -6.00 10.55 -13.00
C GLN A 114 -6.18 10.02 -14.41
N LEU A 115 -7.36 9.45 -14.66
CA LEU A 115 -7.86 9.08 -15.99
C LEU A 115 -8.96 10.07 -16.37
N TYR A 116 -8.82 10.71 -17.53
CA TYR A 116 -9.72 11.78 -17.97
C TYR A 116 -10.83 11.32 -18.94
N ASP A 117 -10.88 10.04 -19.28
CA ASP A 117 -11.94 9.44 -20.10
C ASP A 117 -13.12 9.04 -19.20
N GLU A 118 -14.17 9.86 -19.18
CA GLU A 118 -15.34 9.65 -18.32
C GLU A 118 -16.10 8.35 -18.64
N GLN A 119 -16.21 7.99 -19.93
CA GLN A 119 -16.90 6.76 -20.30
C GLN A 119 -16.12 5.55 -19.81
N LEU A 120 -14.81 5.56 -20.02
CA LEU A 120 -13.93 4.49 -19.60
C LEU A 120 -13.84 4.38 -18.07
N SER A 121 -13.87 5.53 -17.37
CA SER A 121 -13.93 5.55 -15.91
C SER A 121 -15.19 4.87 -15.38
N ARG A 122 -16.35 5.17 -15.99
CA ARG A 122 -17.61 4.49 -15.64
C ARG A 122 -17.55 2.98 -15.89
N GLU A 123 -17.02 2.55 -17.05
CA GLU A 123 -16.84 1.12 -17.33
C GLU A 123 -15.94 0.42 -16.30
N ILE A 124 -14.89 1.10 -15.81
CA ILE A 124 -14.00 0.56 -14.77
C ILE A 124 -14.72 0.50 -13.42
N ILE A 125 -15.49 1.53 -13.05
CA ILE A 125 -16.30 1.53 -11.82
C ILE A 125 -17.29 0.37 -11.81
N ASP A 126 -18.03 0.16 -12.91
CA ASP A 126 -18.98 -0.94 -13.04
C ASP A 126 -18.30 -2.31 -12.89
N LEU A 127 -17.08 -2.45 -13.44
CA LEU A 127 -16.26 -3.66 -13.25
C LEU A 127 -15.90 -3.86 -11.78
N ILE A 128 -15.44 -2.82 -11.07
CA ILE A 128 -15.05 -2.92 -9.65
C ILE A 128 -16.26 -3.35 -8.80
N ILE A 129 -17.43 -2.73 -9.02
CA ILE A 129 -18.66 -3.08 -8.32
C ILE A 129 -19.10 -4.51 -8.65
N GLY A 130 -18.95 -4.92 -9.91
CA GLY A 130 -19.24 -6.30 -10.34
C GLY A 130 -18.30 -7.33 -9.71
N ILE A 131 -17.02 -7.02 -9.61
CA ILE A 131 -16.01 -7.86 -8.95
C ILE A 131 -16.33 -7.98 -7.46
N GLU A 132 -16.63 -6.89 -6.77
CA GLU A 132 -16.94 -6.89 -5.33
C GLU A 132 -18.04 -7.92 -4.99
N LYS A 133 -19.09 -7.98 -5.78
CA LYS A 133 -20.24 -8.87 -5.57
C LYS A 133 -19.91 -10.35 -5.72
N GLN A 134 -18.89 -10.71 -6.48
CA GLN A 134 -18.56 -12.11 -6.81
C GLN A 134 -17.15 -12.53 -6.39
N GLN A 135 -16.32 -11.65 -5.85
CA GLN A 135 -14.89 -11.90 -5.59
C GLN A 135 -14.61 -13.15 -4.75
N ALA A 136 -15.52 -13.49 -3.81
CA ALA A 136 -15.36 -14.68 -2.97
C ALA A 136 -15.41 -16.01 -3.75
N SER A 137 -15.98 -16.02 -4.96
CA SER A 137 -16.10 -17.19 -5.83
C SER A 137 -15.07 -17.22 -6.97
N LEU A 138 -14.36 -16.12 -7.20
CA LEU A 138 -13.39 -16.03 -8.31
C LEU A 138 -12.15 -16.87 -8.08
N GLY A 139 -11.85 -17.75 -9.03
CA GLY A 139 -10.58 -18.45 -9.10
C GLY A 139 -9.42 -17.52 -9.51
N ILE A 140 -8.18 -17.95 -9.28
CA ILE A 140 -6.98 -17.14 -9.55
C ILE A 140 -6.88 -16.68 -11.02
N LEU A 141 -7.32 -17.48 -11.98
CA LEU A 141 -7.31 -17.11 -13.40
C LEU A 141 -8.32 -16.01 -13.71
N GLU A 142 -9.50 -16.05 -13.07
CA GLU A 142 -10.51 -15.02 -13.24
C GLU A 142 -10.05 -13.70 -12.60
N GLN A 143 -9.45 -13.76 -11.41
CA GLN A 143 -8.87 -12.58 -10.75
C GLN A 143 -7.80 -11.91 -11.62
N LYS A 144 -6.89 -12.69 -12.20
CA LYS A 144 -5.89 -12.18 -13.17
C LYS A 144 -6.55 -11.59 -14.41
N GLY A 145 -7.54 -12.27 -14.98
CA GLY A 145 -8.27 -11.79 -16.14
C GLY A 145 -8.98 -10.45 -15.88
N TYR A 146 -9.58 -10.26 -14.70
CA TYR A 146 -10.14 -8.98 -14.31
C TYR A 146 -9.09 -7.89 -14.10
N ALA A 147 -7.95 -8.23 -13.48
CA ALA A 147 -6.84 -7.29 -13.30
C ALA A 147 -6.32 -6.80 -14.66
N ASP A 148 -6.06 -7.72 -15.60
CA ASP A 148 -5.60 -7.41 -16.95
C ASP A 148 -6.64 -6.59 -17.73
N LEU A 149 -7.94 -6.89 -17.57
CA LEU A 149 -9.02 -6.14 -18.21
C LEU A 149 -9.06 -4.69 -17.71
N VAL A 150 -8.99 -4.48 -16.39
CA VAL A 150 -9.00 -3.14 -15.77
C VAL A 150 -7.75 -2.36 -16.18
N LEU A 151 -6.56 -2.95 -16.06
CA LEU A 151 -5.31 -2.32 -16.44
C LEU A 151 -5.23 -2.05 -17.95
N GLY A 152 -5.73 -2.95 -18.78
CA GLY A 152 -5.83 -2.76 -20.23
C GLY A 152 -6.74 -1.59 -20.61
N LYS A 153 -7.88 -1.41 -19.90
CA LYS A 153 -8.74 -0.24 -20.09
C LYS A 153 -8.02 1.05 -19.68
N ILE A 154 -7.31 1.06 -18.56
CA ILE A 154 -6.51 2.20 -18.10
C ILE A 154 -5.44 2.57 -19.13
N VAL A 155 -4.70 1.59 -19.66
CA VAL A 155 -3.71 1.81 -20.72
C VAL A 155 -4.34 2.39 -21.97
N ARG A 156 -5.46 1.84 -22.44
CA ARG A 156 -6.22 2.31 -23.61
C ARG A 156 -6.66 3.76 -23.44
N GLY A 157 -7.07 4.16 -22.23
CA GLY A 157 -7.43 5.54 -21.90
C GLY A 157 -6.24 6.49 -21.71
N GLY A 158 -5.01 6.05 -21.99
CA GLY A 158 -3.81 6.86 -21.79
C GLY A 158 -3.44 7.08 -20.32
N GLY A 159 -3.93 6.22 -19.41
CA GLY A 159 -3.70 6.28 -17.96
C GLY A 159 -2.31 5.81 -17.51
N ILE A 160 -1.33 5.75 -18.43
CA ILE A 160 0.07 5.44 -18.11
C ILE A 160 1.00 6.54 -18.61
N ARG A 161 2.16 6.65 -17.96
CA ARG A 161 3.27 7.54 -18.34
C ARG A 161 4.60 6.81 -18.15
N PRO A 162 5.68 7.26 -18.83
CA PRO A 162 7.02 6.76 -18.53
C PRO A 162 7.32 6.91 -17.04
N GLN A 163 7.87 5.86 -16.44
CA GLN A 163 8.17 5.83 -15.03
C GLN A 163 9.27 6.85 -14.68
N ASN A 164 8.99 7.67 -13.69
CA ASN A 164 10.00 8.56 -13.15
C ASN A 164 10.85 7.81 -12.11
N TRP A 165 11.95 7.22 -12.55
CA TRP A 165 12.87 6.39 -11.75
C TRP A 165 13.52 7.11 -10.55
N ALA A 166 13.30 8.40 -10.40
CA ALA A 166 14.17 9.20 -9.53
C ALA A 166 13.97 8.96 -8.04
N THR A 167 12.79 8.56 -7.54
CA THR A 167 12.57 8.51 -6.08
C THR A 167 11.69 7.34 -5.62
N ASN A 168 10.53 7.11 -6.24
CA ASN A 168 9.56 6.13 -5.71
C ASN A 168 10.02 4.68 -5.88
N VAL A 169 10.65 4.34 -7.01
CA VAL A 169 11.17 2.99 -7.25
C VAL A 169 12.27 2.61 -6.27
N LYS A 170 13.11 3.58 -5.88
CA LYS A 170 14.19 3.33 -4.92
C LYS A 170 13.64 2.95 -3.56
N LEU A 171 12.65 3.69 -3.07
CA LEU A 171 12.00 3.41 -1.80
C LEU A 171 11.20 2.11 -1.87
N ALA A 172 10.42 1.89 -2.92
CA ALA A 172 9.67 0.67 -3.14
C ALA A 172 10.56 -0.58 -3.11
N ASN A 173 11.70 -0.54 -3.81
CA ASN A 173 12.67 -1.63 -3.80
C ASN A 173 13.28 -1.88 -2.42
N ILE A 174 13.57 -0.81 -1.68
CA ILE A 174 14.07 -0.92 -0.30
C ILE A 174 12.99 -1.53 0.61
N ILE A 175 11.74 -1.07 0.50
CA ILE A 175 10.63 -1.61 1.29
C ILE A 175 10.41 -3.08 0.97
N LYS A 176 10.38 -3.44 -0.32
CA LYS A 176 10.30 -4.84 -0.75
C LYS A 176 11.44 -5.67 -0.19
N PHE A 177 12.68 -5.17 -0.27
CA PHE A 177 13.85 -5.86 0.30
C PHE A 177 13.69 -6.09 1.81
N ILE A 178 13.19 -5.10 2.56
CA ILE A 178 12.93 -5.22 3.99
C ILE A 178 11.86 -6.27 4.25
N TYR A 179 10.78 -6.26 3.48
CA TYR A 179 9.69 -7.23 3.62
C TYR A 179 10.17 -8.66 3.36
N ASP A 180 10.92 -8.86 2.28
CA ASP A 180 11.44 -10.17 1.86
C ASP A 180 12.54 -10.71 2.80
N ASN A 181 13.22 -9.84 3.58
CA ASN A 181 14.33 -10.21 4.44
C ASN A 181 14.12 -9.82 5.93
N SER A 182 12.89 -9.50 6.33
CA SER A 182 12.62 -8.95 7.68
C SER A 182 13.00 -9.89 8.82
N GLU A 183 13.09 -11.19 8.60
CA GLU A 183 13.55 -12.19 9.57
C GLU A 183 15.07 -12.12 9.84
N LYS A 184 15.84 -11.53 8.91
CA LYS A 184 17.30 -11.36 9.02
C LYS A 184 17.66 -10.04 9.70
N GLU A 185 18.92 -9.84 9.99
CA GLU A 185 19.43 -8.55 10.47
C GLU A 185 19.37 -7.51 9.34
N ILE A 186 18.57 -6.46 9.54
CA ILE A 186 18.44 -5.32 8.62
C ILE A 186 18.99 -4.07 9.31
N THR A 187 20.01 -3.48 8.70
CA THR A 187 20.64 -2.23 9.11
C THR A 187 20.66 -1.23 7.95
N LEU A 188 20.84 0.06 8.27
CA LEU A 188 21.05 1.08 7.23
C LEU A 188 22.23 0.73 6.31
N LYS A 189 23.27 0.10 6.87
CA LYS A 189 24.44 -0.33 6.11
C LYS A 189 24.09 -1.46 5.13
N ASN A 190 23.39 -2.50 5.59
CA ASN A 190 22.99 -3.61 4.70
C ASN A 190 22.16 -3.13 3.52
N ILE A 191 21.21 -2.21 3.75
CA ILE A 191 20.39 -1.63 2.69
C ILE A 191 21.26 -0.76 1.76
N ALA A 192 22.10 0.09 2.33
CA ALA A 192 22.98 0.97 1.56
C ALA A 192 23.91 0.16 0.64
N ASP A 193 24.50 -0.90 1.15
CA ASP A 193 25.38 -1.81 0.40
C ASP A 193 24.57 -2.55 -0.70
N ALA A 194 23.36 -3.09 -0.39
CA ALA A 194 22.54 -3.83 -1.34
C ALA A 194 22.05 -2.97 -2.52
N PHE A 195 21.83 -1.68 -2.30
CA PHE A 195 21.30 -0.78 -3.33
C PHE A 195 22.32 0.26 -3.83
N ASN A 196 23.57 0.16 -3.40
CA ASN A 196 24.65 1.10 -3.75
C ASN A 196 24.29 2.56 -3.41
N TYR A 197 23.82 2.78 -2.17
CA TYR A 197 23.52 4.10 -1.61
C TYR A 197 24.44 4.44 -0.44
N ALA A 198 24.55 5.74 -0.13
CA ALA A 198 25.10 6.17 1.15
C ALA A 198 24.06 5.86 2.28
N PRO A 199 24.49 5.36 3.45
CA PRO A 199 23.58 5.09 4.58
C PRO A 199 22.73 6.29 4.98
N LEU A 200 23.29 7.50 4.93
CA LEU A 200 22.57 8.75 5.20
C LEU A 200 21.45 9.01 4.21
N SER A 201 21.64 8.64 2.93
CA SER A 201 20.60 8.78 1.90
C SER A 201 19.43 7.86 2.18
N VAL A 202 19.67 6.61 2.63
CA VAL A 202 18.63 5.67 3.05
C VAL A 202 17.87 6.20 4.26
N SER A 203 18.60 6.70 5.28
CA SER A 203 17.98 7.30 6.46
C SER A 203 17.09 8.49 6.11
N HIS A 204 17.55 9.39 5.23
CA HIS A 204 16.78 10.54 4.74
C HIS A 204 15.52 10.10 3.96
N MET A 205 15.64 9.07 3.11
CA MET A 205 14.47 8.54 2.39
C MET A 205 13.41 8.03 3.37
N PHE A 206 13.79 7.26 4.39
CA PHE A 206 12.86 6.78 5.40
C PHE A 206 12.21 7.92 6.17
N SER A 207 12.97 8.84 6.74
CA SER A 207 12.41 9.97 7.48
C SER A 207 11.50 10.84 6.61
N LYS A 208 11.87 11.05 5.34
CA LYS A 208 11.14 11.93 4.43
C LYS A 208 9.87 11.30 3.85
N TYR A 209 9.91 10.02 3.50
CA TYR A 209 8.84 9.37 2.74
C TYR A 209 8.05 8.33 3.54
N VAL A 210 8.64 7.76 4.60
CA VAL A 210 7.97 6.78 5.47
C VAL A 210 7.54 7.41 6.81
N GLY A 211 8.11 8.56 7.18
CA GLY A 211 7.77 9.29 8.40
C GLY A 211 8.28 8.64 9.69
N MET A 212 9.05 7.54 9.59
CA MET A 212 9.62 6.84 10.74
C MET A 212 11.05 6.39 10.46
N ASP A 213 11.80 5.99 11.51
CA ASP A 213 13.11 5.42 11.33
C ASP A 213 13.05 3.96 10.82
N LEU A 214 14.12 3.54 10.14
CA LEU A 214 14.24 2.20 9.57
C LEU A 214 13.97 1.08 10.59
N ARG A 215 14.46 1.22 11.83
CA ARG A 215 14.32 0.19 12.85
C ARG A 215 12.86 0.04 13.29
N CYS A 216 12.16 1.15 13.43
CA CYS A 216 10.73 1.16 13.71
C CYS A 216 9.97 0.48 12.58
N PHE A 217 10.27 0.80 11.33
CA PHE A 217 9.64 0.21 10.16
C PHE A 217 9.88 -1.31 10.06
N VAL A 218 11.14 -1.76 10.20
CA VAL A 218 11.47 -3.20 10.22
C VAL A 218 10.71 -3.94 11.32
N ASN A 219 10.63 -3.34 12.52
CA ASN A 219 9.87 -3.95 13.60
C ASN A 219 8.37 -4.01 13.30
N ASP A 220 7.80 -3.02 12.62
CA ASP A 220 6.39 -3.03 12.24
C ASP A 220 6.10 -4.13 11.20
N VAL A 221 6.97 -4.32 10.21
CA VAL A 221 6.87 -5.44 9.25
C VAL A 221 6.92 -6.79 9.97
N ARG A 222 7.87 -6.97 10.89
CA ARG A 222 8.00 -8.20 11.70
C ARG A 222 6.76 -8.48 12.56
N ILE A 223 6.22 -7.44 13.21
CA ILE A 223 5.02 -7.55 14.05
C ILE A 223 3.81 -7.95 13.23
N GLN A 224 3.66 -7.45 12.02
CA GLN A 224 2.56 -7.82 11.15
C GLN A 224 2.66 -9.29 10.69
N LYS A 225 3.88 -9.76 10.33
CA LYS A 225 4.12 -11.18 10.07
C LYS A 225 3.77 -12.04 11.28
N ALA A 226 4.27 -11.68 12.46
CA ALA A 226 4.01 -12.40 13.70
C ALA A 226 2.52 -12.42 14.05
N HIS A 227 1.81 -11.32 13.90
CA HIS A 227 0.37 -11.23 14.16
C HIS A 227 -0.42 -12.21 13.28
N ARG A 228 -0.13 -12.27 11.98
CA ARG A 228 -0.75 -13.26 11.07
C ARG A 228 -0.49 -14.68 11.53
N MET A 229 0.77 -15.04 11.82
CA MET A 229 1.13 -16.39 12.27
C MET A 229 0.47 -16.77 13.61
N ILE A 230 0.33 -15.83 14.55
CA ILE A 230 -0.33 -16.07 15.84
C ILE A 230 -1.81 -16.41 15.65
N HIS A 231 -2.49 -15.84 14.63
CA HIS A 231 -3.93 -16.03 14.39
C HIS A 231 -4.23 -17.07 13.30
N ASP A 232 -3.21 -17.69 12.70
CA ASP A 232 -3.37 -18.75 11.70
C ASP A 232 -3.31 -20.11 12.39
N GLU A 233 -4.33 -20.95 12.18
CA GLU A 233 -4.44 -22.30 12.73
C GLU A 233 -3.24 -23.19 12.37
N LYS A 234 -2.60 -22.96 11.22
CA LYS A 234 -1.39 -23.67 10.78
C LYS A 234 -0.27 -23.61 11.81
N TYR A 235 -0.20 -22.52 12.58
CA TYR A 235 0.84 -22.29 13.58
C TYR A 235 0.37 -22.56 15.02
N SER A 236 -0.79 -23.21 15.21
CA SER A 236 -1.42 -23.42 16.53
C SER A 236 -0.52 -24.12 17.57
N GLY A 237 0.43 -24.95 17.13
CA GLY A 237 1.40 -25.65 18.00
C GLY A 237 2.66 -24.85 18.34
N ILE A 238 2.88 -23.67 17.76
CA ILE A 238 4.11 -22.89 17.92
C ILE A 238 3.89 -21.78 18.96
N SER A 239 4.82 -21.61 19.90
CA SER A 239 4.69 -20.56 20.92
C SER A 239 4.78 -19.15 20.33
N VAL A 240 4.17 -18.16 20.99
CA VAL A 240 4.24 -16.75 20.57
C VAL A 240 5.69 -16.23 20.48
N LEU A 241 6.57 -16.70 21.39
CA LEU A 241 7.98 -16.30 21.38
C LEU A 241 8.78 -16.97 20.26
N GLU A 242 8.44 -18.18 19.91
CA GLU A 242 9.02 -18.88 18.76
C GLU A 242 8.64 -18.17 17.45
N ILE A 243 7.37 -17.84 17.27
CA ILE A 243 6.90 -17.02 16.14
C ILE A 243 7.63 -15.66 16.09
N ALA A 244 7.81 -15.02 17.26
CA ALA A 244 8.55 -13.76 17.32
C ALA A 244 10.01 -13.93 16.86
N SER A 245 10.67 -15.02 17.25
CA SER A 245 12.02 -15.37 16.81
C SER A 245 12.08 -15.61 15.31
N ASP A 246 11.15 -16.41 14.77
CA ASP A 246 11.06 -16.70 13.32
C ASP A 246 10.80 -15.44 12.50
N CYS A 247 10.12 -14.46 13.07
CA CYS A 247 9.93 -13.14 12.46
C CYS A 247 11.13 -12.19 12.62
N GLY A 248 12.23 -12.64 13.23
CA GLY A 248 13.49 -11.89 13.35
C GLY A 248 13.63 -11.04 14.61
N PHE A 249 12.85 -11.28 15.68
CA PHE A 249 13.04 -10.62 16.96
C PHE A 249 14.07 -11.38 17.82
N ASN A 250 15.18 -10.71 18.13
CA ASN A 250 16.22 -11.25 19.02
C ASN A 250 15.91 -11.03 20.53
N SER A 251 14.79 -10.37 20.87
CA SER A 251 14.42 -10.02 22.24
C SER A 251 12.91 -10.01 22.41
N ALA A 252 12.42 -10.83 23.33
CA ALA A 252 11.02 -10.86 23.74
C ALA A 252 10.51 -9.47 24.18
N ALA A 253 11.32 -8.72 24.93
CA ALA A 253 10.95 -7.37 25.38
C ALA A 253 10.73 -6.40 24.21
N THR A 254 11.55 -6.49 23.15
CA THR A 254 11.39 -5.67 21.94
C THR A 254 10.13 -6.07 21.19
N PHE A 255 9.88 -7.39 21.05
CA PHE A 255 8.67 -7.91 20.43
C PHE A 255 7.39 -7.43 21.14
N TYR A 256 7.28 -7.64 22.46
CA TYR A 256 6.09 -7.25 23.20
C TYR A 256 5.84 -5.73 23.18
N ARG A 257 6.90 -4.91 23.27
CA ARG A 257 6.76 -3.44 23.12
C ARG A 257 6.26 -3.05 21.73
N ALA A 258 6.83 -3.61 20.69
CA ALA A 258 6.43 -3.32 19.32
C ALA A 258 4.99 -3.79 19.04
N TYR A 259 4.62 -4.98 19.52
CA TYR A 259 3.29 -5.53 19.37
C TYR A 259 2.24 -4.66 20.10
N LYS A 260 2.52 -4.29 21.37
CA LYS A 260 1.63 -3.42 22.15
C LYS A 260 1.50 -2.02 21.54
N ARG A 261 2.59 -1.47 20.99
CA ARG A 261 2.55 -0.18 20.29
C ARG A 261 1.60 -0.24 19.10
N ARG A 262 1.61 -1.33 18.31
CA ARG A 262 0.81 -1.47 17.09
C ARG A 262 -0.64 -1.84 17.34
N TYR A 263 -0.89 -2.79 18.24
CA TYR A 263 -2.23 -3.37 18.45
C TYR A 263 -2.88 -2.95 19.77
N GLY A 264 -2.22 -2.15 20.60
CA GLY A 264 -2.73 -1.71 21.89
C GLY A 264 -2.75 -2.78 22.99
N VAL A 265 -2.56 -4.04 22.63
CA VAL A 265 -2.63 -5.21 23.52
C VAL A 265 -1.38 -6.08 23.40
N THR A 266 -1.16 -6.96 24.35
CA THR A 266 -0.14 -8.03 24.24
C THR A 266 -0.72 -9.20 23.46
N PRO A 267 0.11 -9.91 22.64
CA PRO A 267 -0.37 -11.09 21.92
C PRO A 267 -0.79 -12.17 22.92
N ARG A 268 -1.95 -12.75 22.64
CA ARG A 268 -2.48 -13.93 23.37
C ARG A 268 -2.88 -14.96 22.32
N ARG A 269 -2.70 -16.21 22.64
CA ARG A 269 -3.35 -17.34 21.96
C ARG A 269 -4.55 -17.78 22.75
#